data_2a7419b5248fdf86f1c7d51724e6dd5a
#
_entry.id   2a7419b5248fdf86f1c7d51724e6dd5a
#
_cell.length_a   1.000
_cell.length_b   1.000
_cell.length_c   1.000
_cell.angle_alpha   90.00
_cell.angle_beta   90.00
_cell.angle_gamma   90.00
#
_symmetry.space_group_name_H-M   'P 1'
#
loop_
_entity.id
_entity.type
_entity.pdbx_description
1 polymer ?
#
loop_
_entity_poly.entity_id
_entity_poly.type
_entity_poly.pdbx_seq_one_letter_code
_entity_poly.pdbx_strand_id
1 'polypeptide(L)'
;MVGPDFVSPSPPAASGYTAAALKPVSATKGVQGGAGQNFVLGKDVSADWWTLFGSKQINAFVEEAVRNHPNIEAAEYALRGARETALSTDGSLYPQVSLTDTSTRARSAASGAAPASIYNLYNASVSVSYGLDIFGGARRQSEAKLAAAEYQRYQLEAAYLSLTANVVNAAITEASLKAQIRATESIVKLQQDQLARIQKQFELGAVPNSDVLSQQSNLAQTQASLPALQKQLAQQRNALMAYLGRLPSEDRGESVDISQLRLPQSLPVSLPSDLVRQRPDIKAAEATLHQATANVGVSVASMLPQLSLSGQYGGSSASYANLLSPSSIAWSIAASVSQKIVDGGSAFHSKEASVAAYEQNLANYKSTVITAFQNVADALRAIEYDAKALQAQSAAERAAKASLDMAQDQYKTGAVVYATVLNALQTYQNAVISRVKAQSTRYTDTVALYQALGGGWWNRDDETARSKPRVNPGYFAGPADKGQPVDKNIDQNKKDSRS
;
A
#
# COMPACT_ATOMS: atom_id res chain seq x y z
N MET A 1 -13.29 15.59 -29.36
CA MET A 1 -12.14 16.13 -28.61
C MET A 1 -10.89 15.90 -29.43
N VAL A 2 -9.91 16.78 -29.34
CA VAL A 2 -8.61 16.59 -30.03
C VAL A 2 -7.65 15.77 -29.20
N GLY A 3 -6.55 15.30 -29.84
CA GLY A 3 -5.58 14.42 -29.22
C GLY A 3 -6.00 12.95 -29.23
N PRO A 4 -5.13 12.03 -28.75
CA PRO A 4 -5.40 10.61 -28.70
C PRO A 4 -6.44 10.27 -27.63
N ASP A 5 -7.28 9.27 -27.90
CA ASP A 5 -8.12 8.65 -26.87
C ASP A 5 -7.31 7.59 -26.15
N PHE A 6 -7.55 7.45 -24.83
CA PHE A 6 -6.88 6.43 -24.05
C PHE A 6 -7.41 5.04 -24.42
N VAL A 7 -6.47 4.14 -24.66
CA VAL A 7 -6.73 2.70 -24.84
C VAL A 7 -5.86 1.94 -23.85
N SER A 8 -6.49 1.11 -23.01
CA SER A 8 -5.76 0.26 -22.07
C SER A 8 -4.81 -0.67 -22.83
N PRO A 9 -3.50 -0.74 -22.43
CA PRO A 9 -2.56 -1.63 -23.08
C PRO A 9 -2.99 -3.09 -22.97
N SER A 10 -2.80 -3.86 -24.04
CA SER A 10 -3.12 -5.30 -24.04
C SER A 10 -2.23 -6.05 -23.05
N PRO A 11 -2.78 -7.00 -22.27
CA PRO A 11 -1.99 -7.85 -21.41
C PRO A 11 -0.93 -8.63 -22.21
N PRO A 12 0.24 -8.97 -21.59
CA PRO A 12 1.21 -9.85 -22.23
C PRO A 12 0.59 -11.20 -22.64
N ALA A 13 0.98 -11.72 -23.81
CA ALA A 13 0.52 -13.02 -24.31
C ALA A 13 1.18 -14.22 -23.61
N ALA A 14 1.55 -14.07 -22.33
CA ALA A 14 2.18 -15.13 -21.54
C ALA A 14 1.13 -16.15 -21.07
N SER A 15 1.42 -17.44 -21.23
CA SER A 15 0.56 -18.54 -20.77
C SER A 15 0.78 -18.93 -19.30
N GLY A 16 1.80 -18.36 -18.64
CA GLY A 16 2.16 -18.62 -17.25
C GLY A 16 3.26 -17.70 -16.74
N TYR A 17 3.63 -17.85 -15.46
CA TYR A 17 4.63 -17.00 -14.80
C TYR A 17 6.05 -17.60 -14.83
N THR A 18 6.18 -18.91 -15.04
CA THR A 18 7.48 -19.62 -14.98
C THR A 18 7.70 -20.46 -16.24
N ALA A 19 8.96 -20.52 -16.73
CA ALA A 19 9.30 -21.32 -17.90
C ALA A 19 9.03 -22.83 -17.71
N ALA A 20 9.26 -23.35 -16.48
CA ALA A 20 8.95 -24.73 -16.14
C ALA A 20 7.60 -24.82 -15.44
N ALA A 21 6.82 -25.86 -15.73
CA ALA A 21 5.53 -26.12 -15.10
C ALA A 21 5.65 -26.18 -13.57
N LEU A 22 4.65 -25.62 -12.88
CA LEU A 22 4.53 -25.70 -11.41
C LEU A 22 4.18 -27.13 -11.01
N LYS A 23 4.92 -27.66 -10.01
CA LYS A 23 4.64 -28.97 -9.46
C LYS A 23 3.97 -28.83 -8.09
N PRO A 24 3.05 -29.73 -7.73
CA PRO A 24 2.51 -29.79 -6.38
C PRO A 24 3.64 -29.90 -5.35
N VAL A 25 3.51 -29.15 -4.27
CA VAL A 25 4.49 -29.10 -3.20
C VAL A 25 4.25 -30.26 -2.23
N SER A 26 5.24 -31.15 -2.08
CA SER A 26 5.14 -32.34 -1.25
C SER A 26 5.02 -31.98 0.24
N ALA A 27 4.25 -32.81 0.97
CA ALA A 27 4.13 -32.67 2.42
C ALA A 27 5.35 -33.25 3.14
N THR A 28 5.78 -32.55 4.22
CA THR A 28 6.73 -33.07 5.22
C THR A 28 5.93 -33.61 6.41
N LYS A 29 5.82 -34.95 6.53
CA LYS A 29 5.02 -35.60 7.58
C LYS A 29 5.58 -35.30 8.99
N GLY A 30 4.67 -35.12 9.96
CA GLY A 30 5.03 -34.96 11.37
C GLY A 30 5.66 -33.60 11.74
N VAL A 31 5.62 -32.62 10.83
CA VAL A 31 6.16 -31.29 11.07
C VAL A 31 5.06 -30.26 10.88
N GLN A 32 4.92 -29.36 11.83
CA GLN A 32 4.02 -28.22 11.73
C GLN A 32 4.45 -27.31 10.58
N GLY A 33 3.49 -26.83 9.78
CA GLY A 33 3.80 -26.11 8.52
C GLY A 33 4.32 -27.00 7.39
N GLY A 34 4.35 -28.34 7.58
CA GLY A 34 4.77 -29.33 6.60
C GLY A 34 3.66 -29.78 5.64
N ALA A 35 2.46 -29.20 5.68
CA ALA A 35 1.38 -29.58 4.77
C ALA A 35 1.76 -29.36 3.31
N GLY A 36 1.32 -30.27 2.42
CA GLY A 36 1.47 -30.11 0.97
C GLY A 36 0.63 -28.93 0.49
N GLN A 37 1.09 -28.29 -0.60
CA GLN A 37 0.39 -27.17 -1.22
C GLN A 37 0.22 -27.43 -2.73
N ASN A 38 -0.98 -27.15 -3.23
CA ASN A 38 -1.33 -27.33 -4.64
C ASN A 38 -1.62 -25.98 -5.27
N PHE A 39 -1.04 -25.71 -6.42
CA PHE A 39 -1.31 -24.52 -7.22
C PHE A 39 -2.57 -24.75 -8.07
N VAL A 40 -3.58 -23.89 -7.90
CA VAL A 40 -4.85 -23.97 -8.65
C VAL A 40 -4.91 -22.79 -9.61
N LEU A 41 -4.62 -23.07 -10.88
CA LEU A 41 -4.64 -22.08 -11.96
C LEU A 41 -6.07 -21.56 -12.17
N GLY A 42 -6.19 -20.25 -12.37
CA GLY A 42 -7.47 -19.57 -12.60
C GLY A 42 -8.36 -19.43 -11.36
N LYS A 43 -7.91 -19.89 -10.19
CA LYS A 43 -8.63 -19.66 -8.94
C LYS A 43 -8.40 -18.23 -8.47
N ASP A 44 -9.49 -17.56 -8.13
CA ASP A 44 -9.46 -16.18 -7.64
C ASP A 44 -8.96 -16.09 -6.19
N VAL A 45 -8.42 -14.92 -5.82
CA VAL A 45 -7.91 -14.62 -4.48
C VAL A 45 -9.05 -14.07 -3.62
N SER A 46 -9.25 -14.65 -2.43
CA SER A 46 -10.23 -14.13 -1.47
C SER A 46 -9.79 -12.77 -0.92
N ALA A 47 -10.75 -11.89 -0.67
CA ALA A 47 -10.49 -10.57 -0.08
C ALA A 47 -9.88 -10.66 1.33
N ASP A 48 -10.22 -11.70 2.05
CA ASP A 48 -9.81 -11.99 3.43
C ASP A 48 -8.82 -13.18 3.50
N TRP A 49 -7.88 -13.25 2.54
CA TRP A 49 -6.93 -14.35 2.36
C TRP A 49 -6.15 -14.72 3.64
N TRP A 50 -5.95 -13.79 4.59
CA TRP A 50 -5.26 -14.05 5.86
C TRP A 50 -6.03 -15.00 6.79
N THR A 51 -7.34 -15.14 6.60
CA THR A 51 -8.17 -16.08 7.37
C THR A 51 -7.79 -17.53 7.11
N LEU A 52 -7.18 -17.82 5.95
CA LEU A 52 -6.72 -19.15 5.55
C LEU A 52 -5.60 -19.69 6.44
N PHE A 53 -4.89 -18.82 7.18
CA PHE A 53 -3.92 -19.24 8.20
C PHE A 53 -4.58 -19.77 9.48
N GLY A 54 -5.90 -19.69 9.62
CA GLY A 54 -6.69 -20.30 10.68
C GLY A 54 -6.47 -19.69 12.08
N SER A 55 -5.93 -18.48 12.16
CA SER A 55 -5.65 -17.77 13.40
C SER A 55 -6.63 -16.63 13.65
N LYS A 56 -7.48 -16.78 14.68
CA LYS A 56 -8.38 -15.69 15.10
C LYS A 56 -7.62 -14.42 15.48
N GLN A 57 -6.42 -14.58 16.05
CA GLN A 57 -5.60 -13.45 16.48
C GLN A 57 -5.05 -12.66 15.27
N ILE A 58 -4.59 -13.35 14.21
CA ILE A 58 -4.19 -12.68 12.95
C ILE A 58 -5.37 -11.91 12.36
N ASN A 59 -6.58 -12.51 12.35
CA ASN A 59 -7.77 -11.84 11.83
C ASN A 59 -8.06 -10.55 12.61
N ALA A 60 -8.04 -10.63 13.95
CA ALA A 60 -8.25 -9.47 14.81
C ALA A 60 -7.19 -8.38 14.58
N PHE A 61 -5.93 -8.76 14.42
CA PHE A 61 -4.84 -7.82 14.13
C PHE A 61 -5.04 -7.11 12.78
N VAL A 62 -5.41 -7.85 11.73
CA VAL A 62 -5.66 -7.25 10.40
C VAL A 62 -6.85 -6.30 10.45
N GLU A 63 -7.97 -6.72 11.07
CA GLU A 63 -9.16 -5.88 11.21
C GLU A 63 -8.86 -4.58 12.00
N GLU A 64 -8.08 -4.68 13.07
CA GLU A 64 -7.68 -3.53 13.86
C GLU A 64 -6.74 -2.61 13.07
N ALA A 65 -5.73 -3.16 12.40
CA ALA A 65 -4.81 -2.39 11.58
C ALA A 65 -5.53 -1.60 10.49
N VAL A 66 -6.40 -2.25 9.75
CA VAL A 66 -7.20 -1.62 8.67
C VAL A 66 -8.06 -0.48 9.22
N ARG A 67 -8.62 -0.63 10.43
CA ARG A 67 -9.50 0.38 11.03
C ARG A 67 -8.74 1.58 11.60
N ASN A 68 -7.53 1.36 12.13
CA ASN A 68 -6.87 2.34 13.00
C ASN A 68 -5.57 2.90 12.41
N HIS A 69 -5.05 2.32 11.31
CA HIS A 69 -3.73 2.74 10.83
C HIS A 69 -3.76 4.08 10.11
N PRO A 70 -3.00 5.11 10.56
CA PRO A 70 -3.06 6.46 9.99
C PRO A 70 -2.74 6.57 8.50
N ASN A 71 -1.92 5.64 7.95
CA ASN A 71 -1.60 5.66 6.52
C ASN A 71 -2.81 5.29 5.64
N ILE A 72 -3.74 4.46 6.15
CA ILE A 72 -4.99 4.17 5.43
C ILE A 72 -5.86 5.42 5.41
N GLU A 73 -6.05 6.05 6.56
CA GLU A 73 -6.78 7.31 6.68
C GLU A 73 -6.18 8.41 5.78
N ALA A 74 -4.84 8.54 5.75
CA ALA A 74 -4.15 9.47 4.87
C ALA A 74 -4.42 9.18 3.39
N ALA A 75 -4.43 7.90 2.97
CA ALA A 75 -4.71 7.50 1.60
C ALA A 75 -6.19 7.76 1.22
N GLU A 76 -7.13 7.57 2.16
CA GLU A 76 -8.55 7.91 1.97
C GLU A 76 -8.73 9.42 1.75
N TYR A 77 -8.08 10.26 2.55
CA TYR A 77 -8.12 11.70 2.35
C TYR A 77 -7.41 12.15 1.07
N ALA A 78 -6.32 11.48 0.66
CA ALA A 78 -5.66 11.75 -0.62
C ALA A 78 -6.60 11.45 -1.81
N LEU A 79 -7.32 10.33 -1.76
CA LEU A 79 -8.34 9.98 -2.75
C LEU A 79 -9.48 11.01 -2.76
N ARG A 80 -9.98 11.41 -1.58
CA ARG A 80 -11.01 12.44 -1.48
C ARG A 80 -10.53 13.76 -2.07
N GLY A 81 -9.32 14.22 -1.73
CA GLY A 81 -8.74 15.44 -2.26
C GLY A 81 -8.58 15.43 -3.79
N ALA A 82 -8.18 14.28 -4.36
CA ALA A 82 -8.07 14.11 -5.81
C ALA A 82 -9.45 14.16 -6.50
N ARG A 83 -10.49 13.55 -5.89
CA ARG A 83 -11.87 13.62 -6.40
C ARG A 83 -12.41 15.03 -6.37
N GLU A 84 -12.23 15.77 -5.28
CA GLU A 84 -12.65 17.17 -5.18
C GLU A 84 -11.90 18.05 -6.18
N THR A 85 -10.63 17.77 -6.44
CA THR A 85 -9.83 18.45 -7.48
C THR A 85 -10.40 18.18 -8.88
N ALA A 86 -10.81 16.95 -9.18
CA ALA A 86 -11.45 16.61 -10.45
C ALA A 86 -12.78 17.35 -10.61
N LEU A 87 -13.64 17.34 -9.58
CA LEU A 87 -14.92 18.07 -9.58
C LEU A 87 -14.72 19.59 -9.70
N SER A 88 -13.71 20.15 -9.03
CA SER A 88 -13.34 21.57 -9.18
C SER A 88 -12.93 21.90 -10.63
N THR A 89 -12.21 20.99 -11.30
CA THR A 89 -11.84 21.14 -12.70
C THR A 89 -13.06 21.07 -13.62
N ASP A 90 -14.01 20.16 -13.34
CA ASP A 90 -15.30 20.09 -14.06
C ASP A 90 -16.09 21.38 -13.93
N GLY A 91 -15.98 22.09 -12.81
CA GLY A 91 -16.55 23.41 -12.63
C GLY A 91 -16.14 24.43 -13.70
N SER A 92 -14.95 24.29 -14.29
CA SER A 92 -14.48 25.15 -15.38
C SER A 92 -15.22 24.95 -16.71
N LEU A 93 -15.97 23.85 -16.85
CA LEU A 93 -16.82 23.58 -18.02
C LEU A 93 -18.12 24.39 -18.00
N TYR A 94 -18.41 25.14 -16.95
CA TYR A 94 -19.61 25.93 -16.76
C TYR A 94 -19.29 27.44 -16.74
N PRO A 95 -20.28 28.32 -17.07
CA PRO A 95 -20.10 29.75 -16.92
C PRO A 95 -19.72 30.15 -15.49
N GLN A 96 -18.73 31.03 -15.37
CA GLN A 96 -18.27 31.57 -14.10
C GLN A 96 -18.91 32.93 -13.89
N VAL A 97 -19.56 33.14 -12.75
CA VAL A 97 -20.18 34.41 -12.36
C VAL A 97 -19.40 35.03 -11.21
N SER A 98 -18.99 36.28 -11.35
CA SER A 98 -18.30 37.01 -10.29
C SER A 98 -18.93 38.37 -10.05
N LEU A 99 -18.94 38.81 -8.79
CA LEU A 99 -19.27 40.13 -8.34
C LEU A 99 -17.98 40.84 -7.95
N THR A 100 -17.78 42.04 -8.52
CA THR A 100 -16.60 42.86 -8.21
C THR A 100 -17.08 44.24 -7.76
N ASP A 101 -16.61 44.72 -6.62
CA ASP A 101 -16.75 46.10 -6.15
C ASP A 101 -15.37 46.69 -5.94
N THR A 102 -15.13 47.85 -6.56
CA THR A 102 -13.86 48.54 -6.53
C THR A 102 -14.03 50.00 -6.23
N SER A 103 -13.37 50.48 -5.19
CA SER A 103 -13.31 51.89 -4.83
C SER A 103 -11.88 52.43 -5.09
N THR A 104 -11.75 53.34 -5.97
CA THR A 104 -10.47 53.92 -6.39
C THR A 104 -10.44 55.43 -6.08
N ARG A 105 -9.42 55.91 -5.38
CA ARG A 105 -9.08 57.30 -5.27
C ARG A 105 -7.70 57.52 -5.91
N ALA A 106 -7.68 58.26 -6.97
CA ALA A 106 -6.45 58.46 -7.75
C ALA A 106 -6.21 59.93 -8.04
N ARG A 107 -4.95 60.31 -8.26
CA ARG A 107 -4.54 61.57 -8.79
C ARG A 107 -4.02 61.35 -10.19
N SER A 108 -4.67 62.00 -11.16
CA SER A 108 -4.13 62.06 -12.51
C SER A 108 -2.98 63.06 -12.59
N ALA A 109 -1.95 62.71 -13.35
CA ALA A 109 -0.91 63.69 -13.70
C ALA A 109 -1.45 64.76 -14.67
N ALA A 110 -0.85 65.94 -14.71
CA ALA A 110 -1.14 66.94 -15.73
C ALA A 110 -0.73 66.37 -17.11
N SER A 111 -1.62 66.48 -18.10
CA SER A 111 -1.35 66.04 -19.47
C SER A 111 -1.83 67.10 -20.47
N GLY A 112 -0.90 67.72 -21.18
CA GLY A 112 -1.19 68.84 -22.07
C GLY A 112 -1.84 70.03 -21.35
N ALA A 113 -3.02 70.47 -21.80
CA ALA A 113 -3.76 71.56 -21.16
C ALA A 113 -4.62 71.13 -19.95
N ALA A 114 -4.68 69.85 -19.60
CA ALA A 114 -5.47 69.35 -18.46
C ALA A 114 -4.63 69.34 -17.18
N PRO A 115 -5.04 70.10 -16.10
CA PRO A 115 -4.33 70.10 -14.81
C PRO A 115 -4.44 68.74 -14.12
N ALA A 116 -3.49 68.45 -13.22
CA ALA A 116 -3.56 67.30 -12.33
C ALA A 116 -4.84 67.36 -11.47
N SER A 117 -5.59 66.29 -11.40
CA SER A 117 -6.85 66.23 -10.64
C SER A 117 -6.88 65.01 -9.74
N ILE A 118 -7.56 65.13 -8.60
CA ILE A 118 -7.88 63.99 -7.71
C ILE A 118 -9.32 63.61 -7.99
N TYR A 119 -9.53 62.33 -8.24
CA TYR A 119 -10.87 61.79 -8.47
C TYR A 119 -11.14 60.52 -7.66
N ASN A 120 -12.39 60.27 -7.37
CA ASN A 120 -12.86 59.03 -6.82
C ASN A 120 -13.62 58.29 -7.96
N LEU A 121 -13.50 56.99 -8.01
CA LEU A 121 -14.23 56.14 -8.92
C LEU A 121 -14.70 54.89 -8.15
N TYR A 122 -15.98 54.65 -8.14
CA TYR A 122 -16.64 53.50 -7.56
C TYR A 122 -17.21 52.68 -8.70
N ASN A 123 -16.85 51.36 -8.71
CA ASN A 123 -17.36 50.44 -9.74
C ASN A 123 -17.93 49.20 -9.00
N ALA A 124 -19.16 48.86 -9.30
CA ALA A 124 -19.74 47.58 -8.88
C ALA A 124 -20.32 46.87 -10.09
N SER A 125 -19.89 45.63 -10.34
CA SER A 125 -20.31 44.89 -11.53
C SER A 125 -20.44 43.41 -11.25
N VAL A 126 -21.43 42.78 -11.90
CA VAL A 126 -21.55 41.34 -12.07
C VAL A 126 -20.99 41.00 -13.44
N SER A 127 -20.05 40.09 -13.49
CA SER A 127 -19.48 39.60 -14.75
C SER A 127 -19.70 38.08 -14.85
N VAL A 128 -19.99 37.66 -16.08
CA VAL A 128 -20.13 36.24 -16.47
C VAL A 128 -19.04 35.99 -17.50
N SER A 129 -18.25 34.93 -17.29
CA SER A 129 -17.26 34.48 -18.28
C SER A 129 -17.45 32.99 -18.56
N TYR A 130 -17.38 32.62 -19.84
CA TYR A 130 -17.53 31.23 -20.27
C TYR A 130 -16.58 30.93 -21.42
N GLY A 131 -15.64 29.99 -21.19
CA GLY A 131 -14.78 29.44 -22.22
C GLY A 131 -15.51 28.32 -22.98
N LEU A 132 -15.72 28.52 -24.28
CA LEU A 132 -16.36 27.51 -25.13
C LEU A 132 -15.35 26.41 -25.49
N ASP A 133 -15.53 25.22 -24.92
CA ASP A 133 -14.64 24.06 -25.14
C ASP A 133 -14.95 23.34 -26.46
N ILE A 134 -14.79 24.03 -27.60
CA ILE A 134 -15.10 23.48 -28.92
C ILE A 134 -14.18 22.31 -29.27
N PHE A 135 -12.91 22.43 -28.95
CA PHE A 135 -11.90 21.43 -29.28
C PHE A 135 -11.71 20.39 -28.20
N GLY A 136 -12.31 20.54 -27.01
CA GLY A 136 -12.30 19.58 -25.93
C GLY A 136 -11.08 19.68 -25.02
N GLY A 137 -10.40 20.84 -25.00
CA GLY A 137 -9.24 21.04 -24.10
C GLY A 137 -9.59 20.98 -22.64
N ALA A 138 -10.69 21.64 -22.21
CA ALA A 138 -11.16 21.60 -20.82
C ALA A 138 -11.69 20.22 -20.45
N ARG A 139 -12.37 19.52 -21.37
CA ARG A 139 -12.81 18.12 -21.15
C ARG A 139 -11.62 17.16 -21.02
N ARG A 140 -10.53 17.34 -21.80
CA ARG A 140 -9.29 16.57 -21.64
C ARG A 140 -8.60 16.85 -20.31
N GLN A 141 -8.67 18.10 -19.83
CA GLN A 141 -8.13 18.44 -18.52
C GLN A 141 -8.93 17.78 -17.38
N SER A 142 -10.26 17.77 -17.46
CA SER A 142 -11.14 17.03 -16.57
C SER A 142 -10.82 15.52 -16.59
N GLU A 143 -10.72 14.92 -17.78
CA GLU A 143 -10.31 13.50 -17.95
C GLU A 143 -8.96 13.22 -17.28
N ALA A 144 -7.95 14.10 -17.43
CA ALA A 144 -6.66 13.95 -16.75
C ALA A 144 -6.78 13.97 -15.21
N LYS A 145 -7.66 14.83 -14.67
CA LYS A 145 -7.89 14.89 -13.21
C LYS A 145 -8.70 13.70 -12.69
N LEU A 146 -9.64 13.18 -13.46
CA LEU A 146 -10.35 11.94 -13.14
C LEU A 146 -9.39 10.74 -13.11
N ALA A 147 -8.48 10.63 -14.11
CA ALA A 147 -7.43 9.61 -14.11
C ALA A 147 -6.48 9.74 -12.91
N ALA A 148 -6.16 10.98 -12.49
CA ALA A 148 -5.39 11.21 -11.27
C ALA A 148 -6.14 10.77 -10.00
N ALA A 149 -7.47 10.91 -9.95
CA ALA A 149 -8.27 10.40 -8.84
C ALA A 149 -8.33 8.85 -8.84
N GLU A 150 -8.38 8.23 -10.03
CA GLU A 150 -8.26 6.77 -10.16
C GLU A 150 -6.89 6.26 -9.68
N TYR A 151 -5.80 6.96 -10.01
CA TYR A 151 -4.48 6.66 -9.45
C TYR A 151 -4.50 6.63 -7.93
N GLN A 152 -5.07 7.64 -7.27
CA GLN A 152 -5.15 7.67 -5.80
C GLN A 152 -6.03 6.55 -5.24
N ARG A 153 -7.08 6.15 -5.95
CA ARG A 153 -7.88 4.98 -5.59
C ARG A 153 -7.03 3.72 -5.54
N TYR A 154 -6.23 3.46 -6.57
CA TYR A 154 -5.37 2.27 -6.60
C TYR A 154 -4.20 2.36 -5.62
N GLN A 155 -3.74 3.56 -5.27
CA GLN A 155 -2.78 3.76 -4.18
C GLN A 155 -3.38 3.38 -2.81
N LEU A 156 -4.65 3.68 -2.57
CA LEU A 156 -5.36 3.25 -1.38
C LEU A 156 -5.43 1.70 -1.32
N GLU A 157 -5.79 1.04 -2.43
CA GLU A 157 -5.81 -0.43 -2.48
C GLU A 157 -4.41 -1.06 -2.26
N ALA A 158 -3.37 -0.44 -2.80
CA ALA A 158 -1.99 -0.86 -2.56
C ALA A 158 -1.58 -0.68 -1.08
N ALA A 159 -2.05 0.38 -0.42
CA ALA A 159 -1.81 0.61 1.00
C ALA A 159 -2.50 -0.47 1.86
N TYR A 160 -3.76 -0.81 1.57
CA TYR A 160 -4.47 -1.92 2.22
C TYR A 160 -3.73 -3.25 2.06
N LEU A 161 -3.33 -3.59 0.83
CA LEU A 161 -2.61 -4.81 0.52
C LEU A 161 -1.28 -4.89 1.28
N SER A 162 -0.52 -3.81 1.27
CA SER A 162 0.78 -3.74 1.95
C SER A 162 0.62 -3.83 3.47
N LEU A 163 -0.35 -3.12 4.05
CA LEU A 163 -0.61 -3.14 5.49
C LEU A 163 -1.02 -4.55 5.95
N THR A 164 -1.97 -5.18 5.27
CA THR A 164 -2.45 -6.51 5.63
C THR A 164 -1.32 -7.55 5.54
N ALA A 165 -0.51 -7.52 4.49
CA ALA A 165 0.65 -8.40 4.34
C ALA A 165 1.70 -8.17 5.44
N ASN A 166 1.99 -6.90 5.77
CA ASN A 166 2.94 -6.54 6.82
C ASN A 166 2.48 -7.00 8.21
N VAL A 167 1.20 -6.86 8.54
CA VAL A 167 0.62 -7.33 9.81
C VAL A 167 0.75 -8.85 9.93
N VAL A 168 0.37 -9.59 8.88
CA VAL A 168 0.44 -11.06 8.89
C VAL A 168 1.89 -11.52 8.99
N ASN A 169 2.81 -10.95 8.21
CA ASN A 169 4.24 -11.24 8.27
C ASN A 169 4.84 -10.91 9.64
N ALA A 170 4.46 -9.78 10.24
CA ALA A 170 4.92 -9.39 11.57
C ALA A 170 4.47 -10.40 12.64
N ALA A 171 3.21 -10.84 12.59
CA ALA A 171 2.67 -11.82 13.51
C ALA A 171 3.34 -13.20 13.35
N ILE A 172 3.59 -13.65 12.11
CA ILE A 172 4.31 -14.91 11.83
C ILE A 172 5.75 -14.83 12.33
N THR A 173 6.44 -13.72 12.09
CA THR A 173 7.83 -13.51 12.52
C THR A 173 7.93 -13.46 14.05
N GLU A 174 7.01 -12.79 14.73
CA GLU A 174 6.89 -12.80 16.19
C GLU A 174 6.72 -14.23 16.72
N ALA A 175 5.80 -15.00 16.14
CA ALA A 175 5.56 -16.38 16.51
C ALA A 175 6.80 -17.27 16.30
N SER A 176 7.55 -17.06 15.22
CA SER A 176 8.82 -17.73 14.94
C SER A 176 9.88 -17.40 15.97
N LEU A 177 10.06 -16.13 16.33
CA LEU A 177 11.03 -15.71 17.35
C LEU A 177 10.71 -16.29 18.73
N LYS A 178 9.43 -16.33 19.12
CA LYS A 178 8.99 -17.01 20.34
C LYS A 178 9.32 -18.51 20.32
N ALA A 179 9.12 -19.17 19.18
CA ALA A 179 9.48 -20.59 19.05
C ALA A 179 11.00 -20.82 19.13
N GLN A 180 11.81 -19.94 18.55
CA GLN A 180 13.26 -19.98 18.64
C GLN A 180 13.73 -19.76 20.09
N ILE A 181 13.16 -18.80 20.82
CA ILE A 181 13.45 -18.56 22.24
C ILE A 181 13.12 -19.80 23.08
N ARG A 182 11.90 -20.35 22.94
CA ARG A 182 11.51 -21.58 23.66
C ARG A 182 12.44 -22.76 23.38
N ALA A 183 12.84 -22.95 22.12
CA ALA A 183 13.79 -23.96 21.72
C ALA A 183 15.16 -23.75 22.40
N THR A 184 15.67 -22.53 22.40
CA THR A 184 16.94 -22.18 23.02
C THR A 184 16.89 -22.35 24.55
N GLU A 185 15.82 -21.94 25.21
CA GLU A 185 15.60 -22.14 26.65
C GLU A 185 15.56 -23.63 27.03
N SER A 186 14.92 -24.47 26.19
CA SER A 186 14.91 -25.91 26.39
C SER A 186 16.31 -26.51 26.29
N ILE A 187 17.15 -26.00 25.38
CA ILE A 187 18.54 -26.43 25.25
C ILE A 187 19.38 -25.94 26.45
N VAL A 188 19.19 -24.68 26.90
CA VAL A 188 19.85 -24.15 28.10
C VAL A 188 19.55 -25.03 29.29
N LYS A 189 18.28 -25.42 29.49
CA LYS A 189 17.89 -26.33 30.58
C LYS A 189 18.59 -27.68 30.48
N LEU A 190 18.63 -28.29 29.29
CA LEU A 190 19.34 -29.53 29.03
C LEU A 190 20.84 -29.41 29.37
N GLN A 191 21.48 -28.31 28.99
CA GLN A 191 22.89 -28.02 29.27
C GLN A 191 23.15 -27.82 30.80
N GLN A 192 22.22 -27.16 31.51
CA GLN A 192 22.30 -27.01 32.98
C GLN A 192 22.22 -28.35 33.68
N ASP A 193 21.28 -29.21 33.27
CA ASP A 193 21.16 -30.56 33.82
C ASP A 193 22.42 -31.43 33.56
N GLN A 194 23.03 -31.25 32.39
CA GLN A 194 24.30 -31.90 32.05
C GLN A 194 25.47 -31.36 32.88
N LEU A 195 25.56 -30.04 33.07
CA LEU A 195 26.59 -29.41 33.88
C LEU A 195 26.55 -29.93 35.31
N ALA A 196 25.37 -30.00 35.92
CA ALA A 196 25.20 -30.53 37.27
C ALA A 196 25.68 -31.98 37.40
N ARG A 197 25.41 -32.81 36.38
CA ARG A 197 25.90 -34.23 36.38
C ARG A 197 27.40 -34.30 36.24
N ILE A 198 28.05 -33.54 35.37
CA ILE A 198 29.49 -33.55 35.18
C ILE A 198 30.23 -32.99 36.39
N GLN A 199 29.72 -31.95 37.03
CA GLN A 199 30.25 -31.41 38.28
C GLN A 199 30.30 -32.52 39.36
N LYS A 200 29.21 -33.29 39.51
CA LYS A 200 29.18 -34.40 40.46
C LYS A 200 30.15 -35.51 40.09
N GLN A 201 30.34 -35.82 38.80
CA GLN A 201 31.33 -36.79 38.35
C GLN A 201 32.77 -36.30 38.61
N PHE A 202 33.03 -35.01 38.45
CA PHE A 202 34.32 -34.41 38.80
C PHE A 202 34.60 -34.48 40.31
N GLU A 203 33.64 -34.19 41.18
CA GLU A 203 33.74 -34.34 42.63
C GLU A 203 34.07 -35.76 43.03
N LEU A 204 33.59 -36.75 42.28
CA LEU A 204 33.90 -38.18 42.48
C LEU A 204 35.19 -38.63 41.80
N GLY A 205 35.94 -37.72 41.15
CA GLY A 205 37.18 -38.04 40.46
C GLY A 205 37.00 -38.81 39.13
N ALA A 206 35.75 -38.89 38.59
CA ALA A 206 35.46 -39.71 37.42
C ALA A 206 35.73 -38.97 36.09
N VAL A 207 35.81 -37.63 36.11
CA VAL A 207 36.08 -36.80 34.92
C VAL A 207 37.06 -35.67 35.24
N PRO A 208 37.81 -35.16 34.24
CA PRO A 208 38.72 -34.04 34.45
C PRO A 208 37.96 -32.71 34.54
N ASN A 209 38.55 -31.71 35.21
CA ASN A 209 37.98 -30.35 35.30
C ASN A 209 37.80 -29.66 33.94
N SER A 210 38.57 -30.06 32.94
CA SER A 210 38.42 -29.57 31.54
C SER A 210 37.02 -29.81 30.98
N ASP A 211 36.37 -30.91 31.35
CA ASP A 211 35.01 -31.24 30.86
C ASP A 211 33.97 -30.35 31.51
N VAL A 212 34.15 -30.02 32.83
CA VAL A 212 33.29 -29.05 33.53
C VAL A 212 33.38 -27.66 32.90
N LEU A 213 34.64 -27.18 32.69
CA LEU A 213 34.89 -25.87 32.08
C LEU A 213 34.36 -25.79 30.65
N SER A 214 34.51 -26.87 29.87
CA SER A 214 33.98 -26.94 28.49
C SER A 214 32.44 -26.87 28.48
N GLN A 215 31.77 -27.57 29.40
CA GLN A 215 30.32 -27.48 29.52
C GLN A 215 29.84 -26.11 30.01
N GLN A 216 30.54 -25.48 30.96
CA GLN A 216 30.25 -24.12 31.42
C GLN A 216 30.35 -23.11 30.27
N SER A 217 31.43 -23.22 29.46
CA SER A 217 31.62 -22.36 28.29
C SER A 217 30.48 -22.53 27.29
N ASN A 218 30.09 -23.76 26.97
CA ASN A 218 29.03 -24.06 26.01
C ASN A 218 27.65 -23.55 26.53
N LEU A 219 27.35 -23.76 27.82
CA LEU A 219 26.15 -23.19 28.43
C LEU A 219 26.14 -21.66 28.34
N ALA A 220 27.24 -21.01 28.71
CA ALA A 220 27.36 -19.54 28.64
C ALA A 220 27.16 -19.02 27.22
N GLN A 221 27.72 -19.68 26.19
CA GLN A 221 27.52 -19.32 24.79
C GLN A 221 26.04 -19.44 24.38
N THR A 222 25.36 -20.52 24.78
CA THR A 222 23.94 -20.69 24.46
C THR A 222 23.08 -19.65 25.18
N GLN A 223 23.37 -19.38 26.46
CA GLN A 223 22.70 -18.31 27.22
C GLN A 223 22.92 -16.93 26.59
N ALA A 224 24.13 -16.64 26.08
CA ALA A 224 24.44 -15.38 25.41
C ALA A 224 23.64 -15.16 24.09
N SER A 225 23.10 -16.22 23.49
CA SER A 225 22.22 -16.08 22.30
C SER A 225 20.81 -15.61 22.64
N LEU A 226 20.31 -15.83 23.86
CA LEU A 226 18.95 -15.47 24.28
C LEU A 226 18.68 -13.95 24.23
N PRO A 227 19.53 -13.06 24.77
CA PRO A 227 19.28 -11.62 24.72
C PRO A 227 19.15 -11.09 23.28
N ALA A 228 19.89 -11.66 22.33
CA ALA A 228 19.78 -11.27 20.92
C ALA A 228 18.40 -11.63 20.33
N LEU A 229 17.88 -12.83 20.63
CA LEU A 229 16.54 -13.26 20.20
C LEU A 229 15.44 -12.47 20.91
N GLN A 230 15.59 -12.21 22.21
CA GLN A 230 14.65 -11.38 22.99
C GLN A 230 14.59 -9.94 22.48
N LYS A 231 15.74 -9.35 22.12
CA LYS A 231 15.79 -8.04 21.48
C LYS A 231 15.03 -8.04 20.15
N GLN A 232 15.27 -9.05 19.30
CA GLN A 232 14.57 -9.16 18.02
C GLN A 232 13.05 -9.32 18.23
N LEU A 233 12.64 -10.11 19.22
CA LEU A 233 11.24 -10.28 19.58
C LEU A 233 10.62 -8.94 20.02
N ALA A 234 11.30 -8.19 20.88
CA ALA A 234 10.81 -6.88 21.33
C ALA A 234 10.69 -5.88 20.16
N GLN A 235 11.67 -5.85 19.25
CA GLN A 235 11.63 -5.02 18.06
C GLN A 235 10.48 -5.41 17.13
N GLN A 236 10.28 -6.71 16.90
CA GLN A 236 9.18 -7.21 16.07
C GLN A 236 7.82 -6.92 16.68
N ARG A 237 7.72 -6.97 18.00
CA ARG A 237 6.51 -6.60 18.73
C ARG A 237 6.20 -5.10 18.60
N ASN A 238 7.20 -4.25 18.74
CA ASN A 238 7.05 -2.82 18.52
C ASN A 238 6.59 -2.51 17.09
N ALA A 239 7.15 -3.21 16.09
CA ALA A 239 6.72 -3.07 14.70
C ALA A 239 5.26 -3.52 14.49
N LEU A 240 4.85 -4.63 15.12
CA LEU A 240 3.46 -5.08 15.08
C LEU A 240 2.51 -4.04 15.70
N MET A 241 2.86 -3.44 16.86
CA MET A 241 2.06 -2.37 17.46
C MET A 241 1.92 -1.17 16.51
N ALA A 242 3.02 -0.77 15.85
CA ALA A 242 2.98 0.30 14.87
C ALA A 242 2.05 -0.03 13.69
N TYR A 243 2.07 -1.27 13.17
CA TYR A 243 1.14 -1.69 12.11
C TYR A 243 -0.32 -1.73 12.58
N LEU A 244 -0.60 -1.95 13.87
CA LEU A 244 -1.94 -1.88 14.43
C LEU A 244 -2.42 -0.43 14.67
N GLY A 245 -1.57 0.57 14.44
CA GLY A 245 -1.84 1.97 14.77
C GLY A 245 -1.79 2.26 16.27
N ARG A 246 -1.10 1.41 17.06
CA ARG A 246 -0.92 1.57 18.51
C ARG A 246 0.48 2.08 18.84
N LEU A 247 0.62 2.78 19.96
CA LEU A 247 1.93 3.05 20.54
C LEU A 247 2.51 1.75 21.16
N PRO A 248 3.84 1.56 21.19
CA PRO A 248 4.45 0.40 21.84
C PRO A 248 4.06 0.22 23.30
N SER A 249 3.73 1.32 24.03
CA SER A 249 3.25 1.30 25.41
C SER A 249 1.82 0.74 25.56
N GLU A 250 1.06 0.61 24.47
CA GLU A 250 -0.31 0.10 24.45
C GLU A 250 -0.38 -1.40 24.12
N ASP A 251 0.76 -2.08 24.20
CA ASP A 251 0.85 -3.52 24.00
C ASP A 251 0.06 -4.29 25.06
N ARG A 252 -0.95 -5.06 24.64
CA ARG A 252 -1.83 -5.84 25.52
C ARG A 252 -1.36 -7.28 25.74
N GLY A 253 -0.19 -7.64 25.23
CA GLY A 253 0.35 -8.99 25.36
C GLY A 253 -0.25 -10.03 24.40
N GLU A 254 -1.15 -9.63 23.51
CA GLU A 254 -1.76 -10.49 22.49
C GLU A 254 -0.67 -11.06 21.56
N SER A 255 -0.76 -12.34 21.22
CA SER A 255 0.26 -12.96 20.38
C SER A 255 -0.24 -14.19 19.65
N VAL A 256 0.47 -14.57 18.62
CA VAL A 256 0.22 -15.76 17.82
C VAL A 256 1.21 -16.86 18.21
N ASP A 257 0.76 -18.10 18.29
CA ASP A 257 1.64 -19.26 18.40
C ASP A 257 1.78 -19.94 17.03
N ILE A 258 3.01 -20.15 16.59
CA ILE A 258 3.30 -20.77 15.30
C ILE A 258 2.70 -22.18 15.18
N SER A 259 2.53 -22.88 16.31
CA SER A 259 1.94 -24.23 16.36
C SER A 259 0.44 -24.24 16.01
N GLN A 260 -0.24 -23.09 16.13
CA GLN A 260 -1.68 -22.95 15.84
C GLN A 260 -1.94 -22.51 14.40
N LEU A 261 -0.90 -22.07 13.68
CA LEU A 261 -1.04 -21.63 12.30
C LEU A 261 -1.27 -22.82 11.36
N ARG A 262 -2.18 -22.62 10.41
CA ARG A 262 -2.43 -23.56 9.32
C ARG A 262 -1.81 -23.04 8.05
N LEU A 263 -1.18 -23.92 7.29
CA LEU A 263 -0.65 -23.57 5.99
C LEU A 263 -1.77 -23.77 4.93
N PRO A 264 -2.14 -22.76 4.15
CA PRO A 264 -3.11 -22.91 3.08
C PRO A 264 -2.67 -23.99 2.08
N GLN A 265 -3.51 -24.99 1.85
CA GLN A 265 -3.16 -26.13 0.98
C GLN A 265 -3.49 -25.87 -0.50
N SER A 266 -4.51 -25.06 -0.78
CA SER A 266 -4.94 -24.70 -2.13
C SER A 266 -4.57 -23.26 -2.40
N LEU A 267 -3.48 -23.05 -3.13
CA LEU A 267 -2.97 -21.72 -3.46
C LEU A 267 -3.57 -21.26 -4.80
N PRO A 268 -4.24 -20.11 -4.83
CA PRO A 268 -4.72 -19.54 -6.08
C PRO A 268 -3.53 -19.09 -6.94
N VAL A 269 -3.64 -19.25 -8.24
CA VAL A 269 -2.72 -18.68 -9.23
C VAL A 269 -3.58 -18.04 -10.31
N SER A 270 -3.73 -16.72 -10.27
CA SER A 270 -4.49 -15.97 -11.27
C SER A 270 -3.90 -16.17 -12.67
N LEU A 271 -4.71 -16.07 -13.70
CA LEU A 271 -4.19 -16.05 -15.07
C LEU A 271 -3.34 -14.78 -15.28
N PRO A 272 -2.30 -14.85 -16.14
CA PRO A 272 -1.46 -13.68 -16.42
C PRO A 272 -2.24 -12.43 -16.88
N SER A 273 -3.32 -12.62 -17.65
CA SER A 273 -4.21 -11.55 -18.09
C SER A 273 -5.00 -10.91 -16.94
N ASP A 274 -5.40 -11.71 -15.95
CA ASP A 274 -6.19 -11.23 -14.80
C ASP A 274 -5.29 -10.48 -13.82
N LEU A 275 -4.04 -10.92 -13.62
CA LEU A 275 -3.06 -10.21 -12.81
C LEU A 275 -2.91 -8.75 -13.23
N VAL A 276 -2.80 -8.49 -14.54
CA VAL A 276 -2.68 -7.13 -15.08
C VAL A 276 -3.92 -6.29 -14.79
N ARG A 277 -5.10 -6.91 -14.73
CA ARG A 277 -6.37 -6.23 -14.45
C ARG A 277 -6.64 -6.02 -12.96
N GLN A 278 -5.99 -6.79 -12.09
CA GLN A 278 -6.32 -6.90 -10.68
C GLN A 278 -5.28 -6.25 -9.76
N ARG A 279 -3.99 -6.22 -10.12
CA ARG A 279 -2.96 -5.65 -9.26
C ARG A 279 -3.07 -4.13 -9.12
N PRO A 280 -3.10 -3.60 -7.89
CA PRO A 280 -3.28 -2.16 -7.66
C PRO A 280 -2.16 -1.31 -8.24
N ASP A 281 -0.90 -1.77 -8.18
CA ASP A 281 0.26 -1.06 -8.72
C ASP A 281 0.22 -0.95 -10.26
N ILE A 282 -0.21 -2.02 -10.94
CA ILE A 282 -0.40 -1.99 -12.41
C ILE A 282 -1.54 -1.04 -12.77
N LYS A 283 -2.66 -1.09 -12.03
CA LYS A 283 -3.80 -0.20 -12.25
C LYS A 283 -3.46 1.26 -11.96
N ALA A 284 -2.63 1.54 -10.96
CA ALA A 284 -2.11 2.88 -10.69
C ALA A 284 -1.23 3.38 -11.86
N ALA A 285 -0.34 2.54 -12.38
CA ALA A 285 0.49 2.89 -13.54
C ALA A 285 -0.36 3.11 -14.81
N GLU A 286 -1.42 2.32 -15.02
CA GLU A 286 -2.40 2.49 -16.10
C GLU A 286 -3.14 3.82 -15.98
N ALA A 287 -3.58 4.20 -14.78
CA ALA A 287 -4.23 5.49 -14.53
C ALA A 287 -3.30 6.68 -14.81
N THR A 288 -2.00 6.55 -14.44
CA THR A 288 -1.00 7.56 -14.77
C THR A 288 -0.76 7.69 -16.27
N LEU A 289 -0.76 6.57 -17.01
CA LEU A 289 -0.67 6.55 -18.47
C LEU A 289 -1.90 7.21 -19.10
N HIS A 290 -3.11 6.94 -18.58
CA HIS A 290 -4.35 7.58 -19.00
C HIS A 290 -4.28 9.10 -18.81
N GLN A 291 -3.83 9.56 -17.63
CA GLN A 291 -3.61 10.98 -17.35
C GLN A 291 -2.65 11.62 -18.36
N ALA A 292 -1.53 10.96 -18.67
CA ALA A 292 -0.56 11.46 -19.64
C ALA A 292 -1.16 11.55 -21.07
N THR A 293 -1.97 10.56 -21.47
CA THR A 293 -2.70 10.56 -22.74
C THR A 293 -3.63 11.76 -22.85
N ALA A 294 -4.41 12.02 -21.79
CA ALA A 294 -5.32 13.17 -21.74
C ALA A 294 -4.55 14.51 -21.81
N ASN A 295 -3.39 14.61 -21.16
CA ASN A 295 -2.53 15.79 -21.19
C ASN A 295 -1.97 16.09 -22.60
N VAL A 296 -1.69 15.08 -23.42
CA VAL A 296 -1.37 15.28 -24.85
C VAL A 296 -2.54 15.98 -25.54
N GLY A 297 -3.78 15.56 -25.27
CA GLY A 297 -4.98 16.21 -25.79
C GLY A 297 -5.11 17.65 -25.33
N VAL A 298 -4.81 17.97 -24.07
CA VAL A 298 -4.78 19.36 -23.57
C VAL A 298 -3.77 20.20 -24.34
N SER A 299 -2.56 19.69 -24.55
CA SER A 299 -1.50 20.39 -25.27
C SER A 299 -1.86 20.61 -26.73
N VAL A 300 -2.51 19.66 -27.41
CA VAL A 300 -3.02 19.82 -28.78
C VAL A 300 -4.13 20.88 -28.82
N ALA A 301 -5.08 20.86 -27.88
CA ALA A 301 -6.16 21.85 -27.82
C ALA A 301 -5.63 23.27 -27.59
N SER A 302 -4.55 23.46 -26.84
CA SER A 302 -3.94 24.77 -26.60
C SER A 302 -3.31 25.40 -27.85
N MET A 303 -3.08 24.62 -28.90
CA MET A 303 -2.58 25.10 -30.22
C MET A 303 -3.69 25.64 -31.09
N LEU A 304 -4.95 25.41 -30.72
CA LEU A 304 -6.14 25.79 -31.53
C LEU A 304 -6.79 27.08 -31.02
N PRO A 305 -7.63 27.75 -31.82
CA PRO A 305 -8.31 28.96 -31.41
C PRO A 305 -9.12 28.76 -30.11
N GLN A 306 -8.95 29.67 -29.15
CA GLN A 306 -9.71 29.69 -27.92
C GLN A 306 -10.89 30.65 -28.04
N LEU A 307 -12.10 30.18 -27.81
CA LEU A 307 -13.32 30.97 -27.85
C LEU A 307 -13.80 31.25 -26.42
N SER A 308 -14.18 32.50 -26.17
CA SER A 308 -14.79 32.89 -24.89
C SER A 308 -15.98 33.83 -25.13
N LEU A 309 -16.98 33.67 -24.26
CA LEU A 309 -18.09 34.60 -24.12
C LEU A 309 -17.93 35.30 -22.76
N SER A 310 -18.15 36.61 -22.76
CA SER A 310 -18.19 37.41 -21.54
C SER A 310 -19.39 38.33 -21.54
N GLY A 311 -19.97 38.53 -20.37
CA GLY A 311 -21.02 39.50 -20.14
C GLY A 311 -20.72 40.29 -18.89
N GLN A 312 -21.01 41.57 -18.88
CA GLN A 312 -20.85 42.41 -17.69
C GLN A 312 -22.05 43.33 -17.57
N TYR A 313 -22.53 43.50 -16.34
CA TYR A 313 -23.56 44.46 -15.99
C TYR A 313 -23.17 45.13 -14.68
N GLY A 314 -23.14 46.48 -14.65
CA GLY A 314 -22.70 47.18 -13.44
C GLY A 314 -22.83 48.68 -13.52
N GLY A 315 -22.51 49.36 -12.43
CA GLY A 315 -22.47 50.79 -12.29
C GLY A 315 -21.06 51.34 -12.14
N SER A 316 -20.81 52.55 -12.67
CA SER A 316 -19.58 53.30 -12.47
C SER A 316 -19.90 54.75 -12.17
N SER A 317 -19.42 55.27 -11.04
CA SER A 317 -19.74 56.64 -10.60
C SER A 317 -18.62 57.26 -9.75
N ALA A 318 -18.51 58.57 -9.80
CA ALA A 318 -17.64 59.35 -8.91
C ALA A 318 -18.14 59.43 -7.45
N SER A 319 -19.41 59.06 -7.20
CA SER A 319 -20.05 59.02 -5.87
C SER A 319 -20.71 57.66 -5.66
N TYR A 320 -20.49 57.09 -4.46
CA TYR A 320 -21.10 55.82 -4.11
C TYR A 320 -22.63 55.87 -4.10
N ALA A 321 -23.23 57.04 -3.73
CA ALA A 321 -24.68 57.22 -3.74
C ALA A 321 -25.31 57.09 -5.12
N ASN A 322 -24.55 57.38 -6.17
CA ASN A 322 -25.04 57.37 -7.56
C ASN A 322 -24.64 56.10 -8.31
N LEU A 323 -23.97 55.15 -7.66
CA LEU A 323 -23.42 53.94 -8.29
C LEU A 323 -24.48 53.09 -9.00
N LEU A 324 -25.66 52.98 -8.42
CA LEU A 324 -26.78 52.21 -8.99
C LEU A 324 -27.84 53.10 -9.69
N SER A 325 -27.54 54.39 -9.94
CA SER A 325 -28.45 55.23 -10.69
C SER A 325 -28.53 54.81 -12.18
N PRO A 326 -29.65 54.98 -12.84
CA PRO A 326 -29.80 54.58 -14.27
C PRO A 326 -28.73 55.17 -15.18
N SER A 327 -28.22 56.37 -14.88
CA SER A 327 -27.17 57.04 -15.64
C SER A 327 -25.76 56.47 -15.41
N SER A 328 -25.55 55.69 -14.37
CA SER A 328 -24.26 55.06 -14.02
C SER A 328 -24.17 53.61 -14.49
N ILE A 329 -25.29 53.00 -14.90
CA ILE A 329 -25.35 51.59 -15.29
C ILE A 329 -24.88 51.42 -16.73
N ALA A 330 -23.97 50.48 -16.90
CA ALA A 330 -23.52 50.03 -18.22
C ALA A 330 -23.56 48.51 -18.30
N TRP A 331 -23.72 47.97 -19.49
CA TRP A 331 -23.61 46.55 -19.76
C TRP A 331 -22.83 46.29 -21.05
N SER A 332 -22.21 45.12 -21.12
CA SER A 332 -21.56 44.66 -22.33
C SER A 332 -21.71 43.14 -22.46
N ILE A 333 -21.80 42.67 -23.71
CA ILE A 333 -21.69 41.25 -24.05
C ILE A 333 -20.65 41.18 -25.17
N ALA A 334 -19.67 40.32 -25.02
CA ALA A 334 -18.58 40.13 -25.96
C ALA A 334 -18.34 38.66 -26.25
N ALA A 335 -18.11 38.32 -27.50
CA ALA A 335 -17.56 37.05 -27.93
C ALA A 335 -16.15 37.32 -28.47
N SER A 336 -15.16 36.55 -28.02
CA SER A 336 -13.79 36.69 -28.48
C SER A 336 -13.22 35.37 -28.95
N VAL A 337 -12.41 35.42 -30.00
CA VAL A 337 -11.59 34.32 -30.50
C VAL A 337 -10.14 34.75 -30.41
N SER A 338 -9.34 33.97 -29.75
CA SER A 338 -7.91 34.25 -29.60
C SER A 338 -7.09 33.04 -30.07
N GLN A 339 -6.09 33.28 -30.90
CA GLN A 339 -5.13 32.27 -31.34
C GLN A 339 -3.75 32.90 -31.44
N LYS A 340 -2.75 32.23 -30.88
CA LYS A 340 -1.35 32.58 -31.07
C LYS A 340 -0.90 32.11 -32.47
N ILE A 341 -0.50 33.05 -33.33
CA ILE A 341 -0.03 32.75 -34.70
C ILE A 341 1.48 32.51 -34.72
N VAL A 342 2.23 33.26 -33.91
CA VAL A 342 3.69 33.09 -33.73
C VAL A 342 4.02 33.13 -32.25
N ASP A 343 4.59 32.05 -31.74
CA ASP A 343 4.96 31.91 -30.34
C ASP A 343 6.41 31.40 -30.15
N GLY A 344 7.24 31.47 -31.19
CA GLY A 344 8.62 30.98 -31.16
C GLY A 344 8.74 29.45 -31.02
N GLY A 345 7.68 28.71 -31.38
CA GLY A 345 7.66 27.24 -31.28
C GLY A 345 7.23 26.70 -29.90
N SER A 346 6.83 27.59 -28.96
CA SER A 346 6.48 27.21 -27.58
C SER A 346 5.37 26.18 -27.55
N ALA A 347 4.28 26.33 -28.26
CA ALA A 347 3.16 25.40 -28.27
C ALA A 347 3.55 24.02 -28.86
N PHE A 348 4.37 24.03 -29.94
CA PHE A 348 4.90 22.80 -30.53
C PHE A 348 5.76 22.02 -29.53
N HIS A 349 6.74 22.66 -28.89
CA HIS A 349 7.60 22.02 -27.95
C HIS A 349 6.87 21.58 -26.66
N SER A 350 5.82 22.31 -26.24
CA SER A 350 4.95 21.89 -25.13
C SER A 350 4.18 20.60 -25.47
N LYS A 351 3.67 20.48 -26.69
CA LYS A 351 3.04 19.23 -27.16
C LYS A 351 4.06 18.10 -27.21
N GLU A 352 5.26 18.30 -27.77
CA GLU A 352 6.30 17.27 -27.83
C GLU A 352 6.75 16.84 -26.42
N ALA A 353 6.83 17.76 -25.45
CA ALA A 353 7.08 17.43 -24.05
C ALA A 353 5.97 16.53 -23.45
N SER A 354 4.70 16.80 -23.79
CA SER A 354 3.57 15.96 -23.34
C SER A 354 3.60 14.58 -23.99
N VAL A 355 4.02 14.47 -25.26
CA VAL A 355 4.21 13.17 -25.95
C VAL A 355 5.36 12.38 -25.30
N ALA A 356 6.49 13.03 -25.01
CA ALA A 356 7.60 12.38 -24.29
C ALA A 356 7.18 11.90 -22.89
N ALA A 357 6.36 12.67 -22.18
CA ALA A 357 5.80 12.26 -20.88
C ALA A 357 4.86 11.04 -21.04
N TYR A 358 4.05 10.97 -22.09
CA TYR A 358 3.24 9.79 -22.40
C TYR A 358 4.12 8.56 -22.66
N GLU A 359 5.16 8.68 -23.48
CA GLU A 359 6.09 7.57 -23.78
C GLU A 359 6.83 7.10 -22.53
N GLN A 360 7.24 8.02 -21.66
CA GLN A 360 7.83 7.71 -20.37
C GLN A 360 6.87 6.88 -19.49
N ASN A 361 5.60 7.30 -19.38
CA ASN A 361 4.61 6.59 -18.58
C ASN A 361 4.26 5.22 -19.18
N LEU A 362 4.27 5.08 -20.50
CA LEU A 362 4.11 3.78 -21.16
C LEU A 362 5.27 2.83 -20.84
N ALA A 363 6.51 3.32 -20.81
CA ALA A 363 7.67 2.54 -20.39
C ALA A 363 7.59 2.14 -18.92
N ASN A 364 7.17 3.05 -18.03
CA ASN A 364 6.95 2.79 -16.61
C ASN A 364 5.86 1.73 -16.39
N TYR A 365 4.76 1.81 -17.12
CA TYR A 365 3.70 0.79 -17.08
C TYR A 365 4.25 -0.59 -17.46
N LYS A 366 5.00 -0.70 -18.56
CA LYS A 366 5.62 -1.96 -18.98
C LYS A 366 6.57 -2.51 -17.93
N SER A 367 7.38 -1.65 -17.31
CA SER A 367 8.30 -2.03 -16.22
C SER A 367 7.55 -2.56 -15.01
N THR A 368 6.46 -1.89 -14.61
CA THR A 368 5.59 -2.33 -13.50
C THR A 368 4.98 -3.71 -13.78
N VAL A 369 4.50 -3.95 -15.01
CA VAL A 369 3.98 -5.27 -15.40
C VAL A 369 5.06 -6.34 -15.31
N ILE A 370 6.27 -6.10 -15.83
CA ILE A 370 7.39 -7.05 -15.76
C ILE A 370 7.74 -7.38 -14.31
N THR A 371 7.86 -6.38 -13.45
CA THR A 371 8.14 -6.55 -12.02
C THR A 371 7.03 -7.33 -11.31
N ALA A 372 5.77 -7.09 -11.69
CA ALA A 372 4.64 -7.83 -11.14
C ALA A 372 4.70 -9.33 -11.48
N PHE A 373 5.05 -9.67 -12.72
CA PHE A 373 5.23 -11.06 -13.16
C PHE A 373 6.41 -11.71 -12.45
N GLN A 374 7.53 -10.98 -12.28
CA GLN A 374 8.68 -11.44 -11.52
C GLN A 374 8.28 -11.77 -10.08
N ASN A 375 7.57 -10.88 -9.38
CA ASN A 375 7.15 -11.09 -7.99
C ASN A 375 6.31 -12.38 -7.83
N VAL A 376 5.39 -12.65 -8.76
CA VAL A 376 4.61 -13.89 -8.74
C VAL A 376 5.49 -15.10 -9.00
N ALA A 377 6.38 -15.03 -10.00
CA ALA A 377 7.29 -16.13 -10.33
C ALA A 377 8.21 -16.46 -9.16
N ASP A 378 8.76 -15.44 -8.49
CA ASP A 378 9.65 -15.59 -7.35
C ASP A 378 8.91 -16.22 -6.15
N ALA A 379 7.70 -15.75 -5.83
CA ALA A 379 6.87 -16.31 -4.76
C ALA A 379 6.50 -17.79 -5.02
N LEU A 380 6.14 -18.14 -6.26
CA LEU A 380 5.83 -19.52 -6.64
C LEU A 380 7.04 -20.44 -6.49
N ARG A 381 8.24 -19.98 -6.87
CA ARG A 381 9.48 -20.74 -6.69
C ARG A 381 9.93 -20.82 -5.25
N ALA A 382 9.78 -19.73 -4.48
CA ALA A 382 10.06 -19.72 -3.04
C ALA A 382 9.25 -20.82 -2.35
N ILE A 383 7.94 -20.89 -2.55
CA ILE A 383 7.07 -21.91 -1.95
C ILE A 383 7.53 -23.34 -2.30
N GLU A 384 7.97 -23.60 -3.55
CA GLU A 384 8.49 -24.90 -3.96
C GLU A 384 9.79 -25.25 -3.20
N TYR A 385 10.74 -24.32 -3.13
CA TYR A 385 12.04 -24.58 -2.52
C TYR A 385 11.99 -24.57 -1.00
N ASP A 386 11.14 -23.79 -0.38
CA ASP A 386 10.94 -23.77 1.07
C ASP A 386 10.38 -25.11 1.61
N ALA A 387 9.52 -25.74 0.84
CA ALA A 387 9.05 -27.07 1.21
C ALA A 387 10.19 -28.09 1.23
N LYS A 388 11.08 -28.05 0.24
CA LYS A 388 12.28 -28.88 0.20
C LYS A 388 13.24 -28.53 1.31
N ALA A 389 13.42 -27.24 1.61
CA ALA A 389 14.25 -26.76 2.71
C ALA A 389 13.71 -27.24 4.07
N LEU A 390 12.40 -27.11 4.34
CA LEU A 390 11.80 -27.60 5.58
C LEU A 390 11.94 -29.13 5.71
N GLN A 391 11.78 -29.88 4.62
CA GLN A 391 11.99 -31.34 4.61
C GLN A 391 13.43 -31.69 4.98
N ALA A 392 14.41 -31.03 4.37
CA ALA A 392 15.83 -31.23 4.65
C ALA A 392 16.21 -30.86 6.08
N GLN A 393 15.74 -29.68 6.56
CA GLN A 393 16.00 -29.23 7.93
C GLN A 393 15.34 -30.13 8.99
N SER A 394 14.16 -30.68 8.70
CA SER A 394 13.51 -31.64 9.59
C SER A 394 14.23 -32.98 9.61
N ALA A 395 14.81 -33.43 8.51
CA ALA A 395 15.66 -34.61 8.48
C ALA A 395 16.97 -34.39 9.23
N ALA A 396 17.59 -33.22 9.07
CA ALA A 396 18.81 -32.82 9.79
C ALA A 396 18.57 -32.76 11.30
N GLU A 397 17.46 -32.18 11.77
CA GLU A 397 17.10 -32.15 13.20
C GLU A 397 16.94 -33.57 13.78
N ARG A 398 16.24 -34.47 13.08
CA ARG A 398 16.10 -35.87 13.52
C ARG A 398 17.43 -36.58 13.59
N ALA A 399 18.28 -36.43 12.58
CA ALA A 399 19.61 -37.05 12.55
C ALA A 399 20.52 -36.47 13.65
N ALA A 400 20.50 -35.14 13.84
CA ALA A 400 21.28 -34.49 14.90
C ALA A 400 20.82 -34.93 16.32
N LYS A 401 19.49 -35.10 16.51
CA LYS A 401 18.96 -35.60 17.77
C LYS A 401 19.43 -37.03 18.04
N ALA A 402 19.33 -37.94 17.07
CA ALA A 402 19.80 -39.31 17.19
C ALA A 402 21.32 -39.37 17.42
N SER A 403 22.11 -38.52 16.78
CA SER A 403 23.54 -38.40 17.01
C SER A 403 23.85 -37.92 18.43
N LEU A 404 23.11 -36.95 18.94
CA LEU A 404 23.26 -36.48 20.33
C LEU A 404 22.94 -37.61 21.35
N ASP A 405 21.82 -38.33 21.14
CA ASP A 405 21.40 -39.41 22.02
C ASP A 405 22.48 -40.52 22.02
N MET A 406 22.99 -40.92 20.86
CA MET A 406 24.05 -41.90 20.70
C MET A 406 25.35 -41.42 21.39
N ALA A 407 25.79 -40.17 21.15
CA ALA A 407 27.00 -39.64 21.79
C ALA A 407 26.88 -39.60 23.30
N GLN A 408 25.70 -39.29 23.85
CA GLN A 408 25.45 -39.33 25.29
C GLN A 408 25.54 -40.77 25.87
N ASP A 409 25.01 -41.76 25.16
CA ASP A 409 25.08 -43.15 25.59
C ASP A 409 26.50 -43.73 25.49
N GLN A 410 27.24 -43.43 24.43
CA GLN A 410 28.65 -43.81 24.28
C GLN A 410 29.55 -43.15 25.31
N TYR A 411 29.27 -41.89 25.69
CA TYR A 411 29.99 -41.21 26.76
C TYR A 411 29.76 -41.89 28.12
N LYS A 412 28.54 -42.32 28.44
CA LYS A 412 28.23 -43.09 29.68
C LYS A 412 29.03 -44.41 29.79
N THR A 413 29.32 -45.02 28.64
CA THR A 413 30.10 -46.28 28.58
C THR A 413 31.62 -46.04 28.44
N GLY A 414 32.07 -44.78 28.36
CA GLY A 414 33.48 -44.41 28.18
C GLY A 414 34.00 -44.60 26.76
N ALA A 415 33.13 -44.86 25.78
CA ALA A 415 33.52 -45.12 24.39
C ALA A 415 33.94 -43.84 23.62
N VAL A 416 33.50 -42.66 24.07
CA VAL A 416 33.84 -41.36 23.46
C VAL A 416 34.16 -40.32 24.54
N VAL A 417 34.93 -39.32 24.15
CA VAL A 417 35.25 -38.16 25.00
C VAL A 417 34.08 -37.18 25.08
N TYR A 418 34.01 -36.40 26.16
CA TYR A 418 32.92 -35.44 26.37
C TYR A 418 32.76 -34.41 25.26
N ALA A 419 33.85 -33.99 24.61
CA ALA A 419 33.84 -33.09 23.48
C ALA A 419 32.94 -33.60 22.32
N THR A 420 32.80 -34.91 22.14
CA THR A 420 31.89 -35.49 21.13
C THR A 420 30.42 -35.19 21.47
N VAL A 421 30.04 -35.27 22.76
CA VAL A 421 28.68 -34.89 23.21
C VAL A 421 28.41 -33.41 22.99
N LEU A 422 29.38 -32.55 23.31
CA LEU A 422 29.27 -31.10 23.11
C LEU A 422 29.05 -30.75 21.63
N ASN A 423 29.83 -31.34 20.72
CA ASN A 423 29.70 -31.12 19.27
C ASN A 423 28.32 -31.61 18.75
N ALA A 424 27.85 -32.76 19.19
CA ALA A 424 26.54 -33.29 18.82
C ALA A 424 25.40 -32.40 19.35
N LEU A 425 25.54 -31.88 20.58
CA LEU A 425 24.58 -30.94 21.16
C LEU A 425 24.51 -29.64 20.40
N GLN A 426 25.66 -29.07 20.04
CA GLN A 426 25.71 -27.83 19.19
C GLN A 426 25.06 -28.04 17.81
N THR A 427 25.33 -29.22 17.22
CA THR A 427 24.72 -29.59 15.92
C THR A 427 23.21 -29.71 16.03
N TYR A 428 22.71 -30.35 17.11
CA TYR A 428 21.28 -30.46 17.36
C TYR A 428 20.63 -29.08 17.59
N GLN A 429 21.24 -28.22 18.41
CA GLN A 429 20.77 -26.85 18.62
C GLN A 429 20.60 -26.07 17.32
N ASN A 430 21.63 -26.09 16.48
CA ASN A 430 21.60 -25.40 15.18
C ASN A 430 20.51 -25.96 14.26
N ALA A 431 20.31 -27.29 14.27
CA ALA A 431 19.28 -27.94 13.45
C ALA A 431 17.85 -27.58 13.90
N VAL A 432 17.59 -27.52 15.23
CA VAL A 432 16.29 -27.08 15.77
C VAL A 432 15.98 -25.65 15.33
N ILE A 433 16.91 -24.72 15.52
CA ILE A 433 16.72 -23.30 15.13
C ILE A 433 16.49 -23.18 13.63
N SER A 434 17.27 -23.89 12.80
CA SER A 434 17.15 -23.87 11.34
C SER A 434 15.80 -24.43 10.86
N ARG A 435 15.29 -25.50 11.50
CA ARG A 435 13.97 -26.02 11.19
C ARG A 435 12.85 -25.02 11.55
N VAL A 436 12.93 -24.34 12.72
CA VAL A 436 11.94 -23.33 13.12
C VAL A 436 11.94 -22.16 12.12
N LYS A 437 13.11 -21.71 11.67
CA LYS A 437 13.23 -20.69 10.64
C LYS A 437 12.62 -21.15 9.31
N ALA A 438 12.97 -22.33 8.82
CA ALA A 438 12.42 -22.87 7.57
C ALA A 438 10.89 -23.05 7.63
N GLN A 439 10.35 -23.40 8.79
CA GLN A 439 8.91 -23.44 9.01
C GLN A 439 8.28 -22.03 8.86
N SER A 440 8.87 -21.02 9.48
CA SER A 440 8.38 -19.64 9.38
C SER A 440 8.43 -19.10 7.95
N THR A 441 9.53 -19.35 7.22
CA THR A 441 9.70 -18.92 5.82
C THR A 441 8.57 -19.43 4.94
N ARG A 442 8.12 -20.66 5.11
CA ARG A 442 6.97 -21.18 4.33
C ARG A 442 5.67 -20.38 4.54
N TYR A 443 5.43 -19.88 5.75
CA TYR A 443 4.27 -19.04 6.00
C TYR A 443 4.44 -17.65 5.38
N THR A 444 5.62 -17.01 5.54
CA THR A 444 5.88 -15.68 4.99
C THR A 444 5.88 -15.66 3.46
N ASP A 445 6.41 -16.71 2.80
CA ASP A 445 6.42 -16.79 1.34
C ASP A 445 5.03 -17.14 0.78
N THR A 446 4.20 -17.83 1.56
CA THR A 446 2.77 -17.95 1.25
C THR A 446 2.06 -16.59 1.31
N VAL A 447 2.36 -15.73 2.29
CA VAL A 447 1.86 -14.34 2.35
C VAL A 447 2.35 -13.55 1.14
N ALA A 448 3.64 -13.68 0.79
CA ALA A 448 4.22 -13.00 -0.38
C ALA A 448 3.51 -13.38 -1.69
N LEU A 449 3.07 -14.64 -1.84
CA LEU A 449 2.26 -15.03 -3.00
C LEU A 449 0.92 -14.30 -3.04
N TYR A 450 0.17 -14.24 -1.92
CA TYR A 450 -1.10 -13.51 -1.88
C TYR A 450 -0.90 -12.02 -2.18
N GLN A 451 0.16 -11.42 -1.66
CA GLN A 451 0.52 -10.04 -1.96
C GLN A 451 0.88 -9.85 -3.44
N ALA A 452 1.68 -10.75 -4.02
CA ALA A 452 2.09 -10.70 -5.43
C ALA A 452 0.90 -10.85 -6.38
N LEU A 453 -0.14 -11.60 -5.98
CA LEU A 453 -1.38 -11.77 -6.73
C LEU A 453 -2.37 -10.61 -6.56
N GLY A 454 -2.05 -9.59 -5.74
CA GLY A 454 -2.89 -8.41 -5.54
C GLY A 454 -3.87 -8.49 -4.38
N GLY A 455 -3.87 -9.57 -3.57
CA GLY A 455 -4.59 -9.66 -2.29
C GLY A 455 -6.11 -9.73 -2.37
N GLY A 456 -6.73 -9.84 -3.55
CA GLY A 456 -8.18 -10.06 -3.70
C GLY A 456 -9.06 -8.84 -3.37
N TRP A 457 -8.52 -7.61 -3.37
CA TRP A 457 -9.27 -6.39 -3.03
C TRP A 457 -10.54 -6.19 -3.86
N TRP A 458 -10.57 -6.68 -5.10
CA TRP A 458 -11.74 -6.61 -6.01
C TRP A 458 -12.92 -7.48 -5.56
N ASN A 459 -12.70 -8.38 -4.61
CA ASN A 459 -13.70 -9.24 -3.98
C ASN A 459 -14.19 -8.70 -2.63
N ARG A 460 -13.76 -7.49 -2.20
CA ARG A 460 -14.29 -6.84 -0.99
C ARG A 460 -15.67 -6.27 -1.26
N ASP A 461 -16.58 -6.41 -0.29
CA ASP A 461 -17.95 -5.90 -0.34
C ASP A 461 -18.10 -4.46 0.15
N ASP A 462 -17.00 -3.79 0.55
CA ASP A 462 -17.03 -2.44 1.09
C ASP A 462 -17.39 -1.38 0.00
N GLU A 463 -18.16 -0.39 0.38
CA GLU A 463 -18.61 0.69 -0.51
C GLU A 463 -17.44 1.55 -1.06
N THR A 464 -16.30 1.58 -0.37
CA THR A 464 -15.11 2.33 -0.78
C THR A 464 -14.49 1.78 -2.06
N ALA A 465 -14.54 0.46 -2.25
CA ALA A 465 -14.06 -0.20 -3.48
C ALA A 465 -14.98 0.07 -4.67
N ARG A 466 -16.28 0.30 -4.44
CA ARG A 466 -17.33 0.42 -5.49
C ARG A 466 -17.83 1.84 -5.72
N SER A 467 -17.44 2.84 -4.93
CA SER A 467 -17.96 4.20 -5.08
C SER A 467 -17.53 4.83 -6.40
N LYS A 468 -18.40 4.69 -7.42
CA LYS A 468 -18.39 5.58 -8.58
C LYS A 468 -18.54 7.01 -8.05
N PRO A 469 -17.86 8.02 -8.62
CA PRO A 469 -18.08 9.40 -8.23
C PRO A 469 -19.57 9.71 -8.37
N ARG A 470 -20.27 9.94 -7.27
CA ARG A 470 -21.60 10.52 -7.30
C ARG A 470 -21.40 11.98 -7.70
N VAL A 471 -21.54 12.27 -8.98
CA VAL A 471 -21.75 13.64 -9.46
C VAL A 471 -23.08 14.08 -8.87
N ASN A 472 -23.03 14.94 -7.84
CA ASN A 472 -24.22 15.59 -7.33
C ASN A 472 -24.30 16.96 -8.01
N PRO A 473 -25.23 17.17 -8.96
CA PRO A 473 -25.29 18.41 -9.76
C PRO A 473 -25.89 19.61 -8.99
N GLY A 474 -25.94 19.59 -7.67
CA GLY A 474 -26.71 20.55 -6.88
C GLY A 474 -26.02 21.26 -5.73
N TYR A 475 -24.69 21.36 -5.69
CA TYR A 475 -24.03 22.07 -4.59
C TYR A 475 -23.60 23.48 -5.03
N PHE A 476 -24.46 24.48 -4.85
CA PHE A 476 -24.02 25.85 -4.70
C PHE A 476 -23.43 26.01 -3.29
N ALA A 477 -22.13 26.25 -3.20
CA ALA A 477 -21.43 26.41 -1.94
C ALA A 477 -21.93 27.65 -1.19
N GLY A 478 -22.61 27.44 -0.06
CA GLY A 478 -22.69 28.42 1.01
C GLY A 478 -21.39 28.48 1.83
N PRO A 479 -21.15 29.54 2.61
CA PRO A 479 -19.90 29.77 3.32
C PRO A 479 -19.58 28.65 4.33
N ALA A 480 -18.29 28.32 4.45
CA ALA A 480 -17.67 27.27 5.22
C ALA A 480 -18.32 26.99 6.58
N ASP A 481 -18.90 25.82 6.73
CA ASP A 481 -19.32 25.27 8.03
C ASP A 481 -18.11 24.67 8.73
N LYS A 482 -17.81 25.21 9.92
CA LYS A 482 -16.74 24.72 10.79
C LYS A 482 -17.17 23.37 11.36
N GLY A 483 -16.35 22.36 11.16
CA GLY A 483 -16.54 20.97 11.53
C GLY A 483 -17.33 20.71 12.80
N GLN A 484 -18.45 20.04 12.65
CA GLN A 484 -19.08 19.23 13.70
C GLN A 484 -18.94 17.75 13.33
N PRO A 485 -18.67 16.87 14.32
CA PRO A 485 -18.58 15.43 14.07
C PRO A 485 -19.95 14.90 13.65
N VAL A 486 -19.97 14.12 12.57
CA VAL A 486 -21.19 13.45 12.08
C VAL A 486 -21.67 12.45 13.12
N ASP A 487 -22.80 12.76 13.74
CA ASP A 487 -23.51 11.92 14.69
C ASP A 487 -24.04 10.66 13.98
N LYS A 488 -23.58 9.48 14.42
CA LYS A 488 -23.93 8.16 13.84
C LYS A 488 -25.32 7.64 14.26
N ASN A 489 -26.26 8.49 14.64
CA ASN A 489 -27.56 8.09 15.19
C ASN A 489 -28.79 8.55 14.38
N ILE A 490 -28.78 8.39 13.04
CA ILE A 490 -30.00 8.61 12.24
C ILE A 490 -30.34 7.36 11.41
N ASP A 491 -30.52 6.21 12.04
CA ASP A 491 -31.10 5.04 11.32
C ASP A 491 -31.92 4.08 12.24
N GLN A 492 -32.41 4.55 13.41
CA GLN A 492 -33.28 3.71 14.24
C GLN A 492 -34.75 4.14 14.31
N ASN A 493 -35.18 5.14 13.55
CA ASN A 493 -36.57 5.64 13.67
C ASN A 493 -37.44 5.43 12.41
N LYS A 494 -37.27 4.31 11.69
CA LYS A 494 -38.14 3.95 10.55
C LYS A 494 -38.78 2.56 10.64
N LYS A 495 -38.95 1.99 11.84
CA LYS A 495 -39.64 0.69 12.02
C LYS A 495 -40.90 0.70 12.84
N ASP A 496 -41.34 1.81 13.40
CA ASP A 496 -42.55 1.86 14.25
C ASP A 496 -43.69 2.77 13.73
N SER A 497 -43.95 2.72 12.43
CA SER A 497 -45.20 3.29 11.90
C SER A 497 -45.77 2.44 10.77
N ARG A 498 -46.16 1.20 11.07
CA ARG A 498 -47.16 0.41 10.35
C ARG A 498 -47.66 -0.70 11.28
N SER A 499 -48.67 -0.39 12.05
CA SER A 499 -49.73 -1.28 12.50
C SER A 499 -51.03 -0.50 12.52
#